data_fffe27ef72fc62ef370281be8e416765
#
_entry.id   fffe27ef72fc62ef370281be8e416765
#
_cell.length_a   1.000
_cell.length_b   1.000
_cell.length_c   1.000
_cell.angle_alpha   90.00
_cell.angle_beta   90.00
_cell.angle_gamma   90.00
#
_symmetry.space_group_name_H-M   'P 1'
#
loop_
_entity.id
_entity.type
_entity.pdbx_description
1 polymer ?
#
loop_
_entity_poly.entity_id
_entity_poly.type
_entity_poly.pdbx_seq_one_letter_code
_entity_poly.pdbx_strand_id
1 'polypeptide(L)'
;VLWAATKDFTNETYMFGGVFVPNSKYNRGNTIDTTMLQNGSRTYRTTGSGVIFMEYTDRADWWRANDQGQYATDPAKGWVLRQTNIGHTLGSAQEGANGFKVNGENKWYMFVDNYGSVASGARYGYNLLEADNLDSENPWSVLKADDYFLTANTKHGGIVSLTKAQYDAIRAADAKASDNADLKAEDVTVDKGSADMDITAKLPKTQQVTLANGYGTAKRDVMWDVSNVDTSKPGEYTVTGTADAGSEIL
;
A
#
# COMPACT_ATOMS: atom_id res chain seq x y z
N VAL A 1 -1.48 11.04 -19.52
CA VAL A 1 -1.73 11.03 -18.06
C VAL A 1 -2.13 12.43 -17.62
N LEU A 2 -3.18 12.51 -16.85
CA LEU A 2 -3.60 13.71 -16.13
C LEU A 2 -3.19 13.58 -14.66
N TRP A 3 -3.12 14.69 -13.95
CA TRP A 3 -2.82 14.67 -12.52
C TRP A 3 -3.57 15.75 -11.76
N ALA A 4 -3.74 15.50 -10.48
CA ALA A 4 -4.25 16.45 -9.51
C ALA A 4 -3.47 16.32 -8.21
N ALA A 5 -3.42 17.39 -7.43
CA ALA A 5 -2.77 17.42 -6.12
C ALA A 5 -3.76 17.84 -5.03
N THR A 6 -3.56 17.35 -3.83
CA THR A 6 -4.30 17.72 -2.63
C THR A 6 -3.35 17.91 -1.46
N LYS A 7 -3.74 18.75 -0.49
CA LYS A 7 -2.98 18.97 0.75
C LYS A 7 -3.32 17.96 1.84
N ASP A 8 -4.54 17.44 1.85
CA ASP A 8 -5.11 16.69 2.97
C ASP A 8 -6.09 15.59 2.55
N PHE A 9 -6.17 15.26 1.26
CA PHE A 9 -7.07 14.27 0.67
C PHE A 9 -8.57 14.60 0.82
N THR A 10 -8.94 15.85 1.14
CA THR A 10 -10.33 16.30 1.08
C THR A 10 -10.70 16.74 -0.32
N ASN A 11 -11.99 16.63 -0.70
CA ASN A 11 -12.46 16.99 -2.04
C ASN A 11 -12.21 18.47 -2.36
N GLU A 12 -12.29 19.33 -1.36
CA GLU A 12 -12.14 20.79 -1.49
C GLU A 12 -10.72 21.22 -1.79
N THR A 13 -9.73 20.37 -1.49
CA THR A 13 -8.31 20.71 -1.65
C THR A 13 -7.66 20.11 -2.90
N TYR A 14 -8.39 19.31 -3.69
CA TYR A 14 -7.87 18.81 -4.95
C TYR A 14 -7.76 19.92 -5.99
N MET A 15 -6.55 20.13 -6.50
CA MET A 15 -6.25 21.04 -7.59
C MET A 15 -5.86 20.23 -8.83
N PHE A 16 -6.62 20.42 -9.91
CA PHE A 16 -6.35 19.76 -11.18
C PHE A 16 -5.13 20.38 -11.87
N GLY A 17 -4.12 19.57 -12.14
CA GLY A 17 -2.84 20.01 -12.71
C GLY A 17 -2.74 19.94 -14.23
N GLY A 18 -3.74 19.39 -14.91
CA GLY A 18 -3.75 19.25 -16.37
C GLY A 18 -2.98 18.03 -16.87
N VAL A 19 -2.38 18.17 -18.05
CA VAL A 19 -1.62 17.09 -18.69
C VAL A 19 -0.25 16.96 -18.07
N PHE A 20 0.04 15.78 -17.52
CA PHE A 20 1.33 15.45 -16.94
C PHE A 20 2.24 14.73 -17.95
N VAL A 21 1.73 13.70 -18.64
CA VAL A 21 2.44 13.03 -19.72
C VAL A 21 1.59 13.09 -20.98
N PRO A 22 2.02 13.81 -22.04
CA PRO A 22 1.32 13.84 -23.31
C PRO A 22 1.29 12.48 -23.98
N ASN A 23 0.14 12.08 -24.52
CA ASN A 23 -0.02 10.78 -25.18
C ASN A 23 0.85 10.60 -26.44
N SER A 24 1.15 11.71 -27.11
CA SER A 24 2.01 11.72 -28.31
C SER A 24 3.51 11.68 -28.00
N LYS A 25 3.89 11.75 -26.71
CA LYS A 25 5.30 11.78 -26.34
C LYS A 25 5.98 10.46 -26.70
N TYR A 26 7.10 10.53 -27.39
CA TYR A 26 7.90 9.42 -27.89
C TYR A 26 7.21 8.50 -28.92
N ASN A 27 6.03 8.87 -29.41
CA ASN A 27 5.28 8.10 -30.43
C ASN A 27 5.14 6.61 -30.10
N ARG A 28 4.86 6.29 -28.81
CA ARG A 28 4.95 4.91 -28.30
C ARG A 28 3.81 4.55 -27.36
N GLY A 29 2.78 3.90 -27.88
CA GLY A 29 1.75 3.25 -27.09
C GLY A 29 0.94 4.17 -26.20
N ASN A 30 0.29 3.60 -25.20
CA ASN A 30 -0.54 4.32 -24.24
C ASN A 30 0.32 4.88 -23.09
N THR A 31 0.11 6.15 -22.76
CA THR A 31 0.70 6.78 -21.57
C THR A 31 -0.23 6.62 -20.38
N ILE A 32 -0.11 5.50 -19.70
CA ILE A 32 -0.86 5.15 -18.49
C ILE A 32 0.12 4.70 -17.39
N ASP A 33 -0.40 4.41 -16.20
CA ASP A 33 0.33 3.81 -15.07
C ASP A 33 1.62 4.56 -14.70
N THR A 34 1.49 5.88 -14.54
CA THR A 34 2.65 6.69 -14.18
C THR A 34 3.00 6.51 -12.72
N THR A 35 4.23 6.08 -12.45
CA THR A 35 4.82 6.02 -11.12
C THR A 35 5.97 7.02 -10.97
N MET A 36 6.23 7.42 -9.75
CA MET A 36 7.22 8.44 -9.43
C MET A 36 8.29 7.91 -8.50
N LEU A 37 9.54 8.28 -8.75
CA LEU A 37 10.67 8.03 -7.87
C LEU A 37 11.42 9.33 -7.60
N GLN A 38 12.02 9.44 -6.42
CA GLN A 38 12.90 10.56 -6.10
C GLN A 38 14.27 10.06 -5.67
N ASN A 39 15.33 10.70 -6.19
CA ASN A 39 16.69 10.48 -5.77
C ASN A 39 17.40 11.83 -5.57
N GLY A 40 17.60 12.23 -4.32
CA GLY A 40 18.07 13.57 -3.99
C GLY A 40 17.09 14.63 -4.48
N SER A 41 17.56 15.60 -5.24
CA SER A 41 16.74 16.66 -5.86
C SER A 41 16.09 16.24 -7.17
N ARG A 42 16.50 15.13 -7.76
CA ARG A 42 16.00 14.65 -9.06
C ARG A 42 14.76 13.81 -8.89
N THR A 43 13.75 14.10 -9.69
CA THR A 43 12.51 13.31 -9.77
C THR A 43 12.48 12.53 -11.07
N TYR A 44 12.10 11.26 -10.98
CA TYR A 44 11.89 10.37 -12.12
C TYR A 44 10.41 10.04 -12.23
N ARG A 45 9.93 9.85 -13.45
CA ARG A 45 8.62 9.26 -13.73
C ARG A 45 8.74 8.13 -14.74
N THR A 46 8.04 7.05 -14.47
CA THR A 46 7.97 5.90 -15.37
C THR A 46 6.53 5.77 -15.85
N THR A 47 6.33 5.57 -17.15
CA THR A 47 5.00 5.60 -17.78
C THR A 47 4.97 4.64 -18.95
N GLY A 48 3.81 4.04 -19.22
CA GLY A 48 3.54 3.38 -20.48
C GLY A 48 2.85 2.02 -20.35
N SER A 49 2.14 1.65 -21.42
CA SER A 49 1.63 0.31 -21.69
C SER A 49 2.01 -0.10 -23.10
N GLY A 50 2.42 -1.36 -23.29
CA GLY A 50 3.07 -1.85 -24.47
C GLY A 50 4.56 -1.50 -24.51
N VAL A 51 4.88 -0.24 -24.29
CA VAL A 51 6.25 0.27 -24.13
C VAL A 51 6.33 1.16 -22.91
N ILE A 52 7.17 0.79 -21.95
CA ILE A 52 7.43 1.58 -20.76
C ILE A 52 8.69 2.43 -20.98
N PHE A 53 8.63 3.70 -20.57
CA PHE A 53 9.77 4.62 -20.59
C PHE A 53 9.92 5.35 -19.27
N MET A 54 11.14 5.75 -18.95
CA MET A 54 11.46 6.56 -17.79
C MET A 54 12.07 7.88 -18.20
N GLU A 55 11.61 8.95 -17.58
CA GLU A 55 12.13 10.30 -17.70
C GLU A 55 12.55 10.83 -16.34
N TYR A 56 13.37 11.87 -16.33
CA TYR A 56 13.71 12.62 -15.12
C TYR A 56 13.59 14.11 -15.31
N THR A 57 13.51 14.82 -14.21
CA THR A 57 13.60 16.28 -14.15
C THR A 57 14.39 16.73 -12.92
N ASP A 58 15.20 17.77 -13.09
CA ASP A 58 15.88 18.45 -11.99
C ASP A 58 15.07 19.65 -11.45
N ARG A 59 13.89 19.90 -12.00
CA ARG A 59 13.00 20.96 -11.55
C ARG A 59 12.37 20.58 -10.21
N ALA A 60 12.56 21.43 -9.21
CA ALA A 60 11.96 21.25 -7.88
C ALA A 60 10.49 21.67 -7.81
N ASP A 61 10.00 22.39 -8.82
CA ASP A 61 8.68 23.04 -8.85
C ASP A 61 7.69 22.43 -9.85
N TRP A 62 8.03 21.30 -10.46
CA TRP A 62 7.20 20.69 -11.50
C TRP A 62 5.77 20.35 -11.02
N TRP A 63 5.58 20.18 -9.73
CA TRP A 63 4.32 19.82 -9.08
C TRP A 63 3.66 21.00 -8.32
N ARG A 64 4.33 22.15 -8.18
CA ARG A 64 3.81 23.26 -7.39
C ARG A 64 2.85 24.12 -8.20
N ALA A 65 1.68 24.36 -7.61
CA ALA A 65 0.76 25.41 -8.05
C ALA A 65 0.81 26.59 -7.06
N ASN A 66 0.43 27.78 -7.53
CA ASN A 66 0.14 28.89 -6.65
C ASN A 66 -1.21 28.70 -5.94
N ASP A 67 -1.60 29.65 -5.09
CA ASP A 67 -2.85 29.57 -4.32
C ASP A 67 -4.12 29.58 -5.19
N GLN A 68 -4.02 29.94 -6.47
CA GLN A 68 -5.09 29.88 -7.46
C GLN A 68 -5.09 28.57 -8.27
N GLY A 69 -4.25 27.61 -7.92
CA GLY A 69 -4.14 26.34 -8.66
C GLY A 69 -3.40 26.45 -10.00
N GLN A 70 -2.67 27.54 -10.23
CA GLN A 70 -1.91 27.74 -11.45
C GLN A 70 -0.46 27.29 -11.26
N TYR A 71 0.10 26.64 -12.27
CA TYR A 71 1.50 26.23 -12.28
C TYR A 71 2.37 27.30 -12.95
N ALA A 72 3.47 27.66 -12.31
CA ALA A 72 4.44 28.61 -12.84
C ALA A 72 5.04 28.13 -14.17
N THR A 73 5.10 26.82 -14.34
CA THR A 73 5.60 26.17 -15.56
C THR A 73 4.74 24.93 -15.87
N ASP A 74 4.54 24.67 -17.17
CA ASP A 74 3.79 23.51 -17.64
C ASP A 74 4.40 22.21 -17.04
N PRO A 75 3.64 21.43 -16.25
CA PRO A 75 4.14 20.20 -15.60
C PRO A 75 4.54 19.10 -16.60
N ALA A 76 4.11 19.18 -17.84
CA ALA A 76 4.52 18.26 -18.90
C ALA A 76 5.92 18.56 -19.48
N LYS A 77 6.46 19.74 -19.22
CA LYS A 77 7.76 20.19 -19.77
C LYS A 77 8.93 19.94 -18.82
N GLY A 78 10.13 20.00 -19.34
CA GLY A 78 11.37 19.88 -18.56
C GLY A 78 11.70 18.45 -18.13
N TRP A 79 11.12 17.46 -18.77
CA TRP A 79 11.43 16.05 -18.57
C TRP A 79 12.36 15.54 -19.67
N VAL A 80 13.41 14.83 -19.26
CA VAL A 80 14.44 14.26 -20.14
C VAL A 80 14.34 12.74 -20.11
N LEU A 81 14.35 12.13 -21.30
CA LEU A 81 14.29 10.68 -21.42
C LEU A 81 15.56 10.04 -20.85
N ARG A 82 15.38 9.04 -19.99
CA ARG A 82 16.46 8.24 -19.42
C ARG A 82 16.54 6.83 -20.02
N GLN A 83 15.41 6.15 -20.11
CA GLN A 83 15.31 4.80 -20.66
C GLN A 83 13.98 4.60 -21.38
N THR A 84 13.99 3.80 -22.43
CA THR A 84 12.79 3.32 -23.12
C THR A 84 12.83 1.80 -23.20
N ASN A 85 11.71 1.18 -23.57
CA ASN A 85 11.56 -0.27 -23.65
C ASN A 85 11.92 -1.01 -22.35
N ILE A 86 11.62 -0.40 -21.19
CA ILE A 86 11.84 -1.01 -19.87
C ILE A 86 11.07 -2.33 -19.80
N GLY A 87 11.76 -3.42 -19.43
CA GLY A 87 11.15 -4.74 -19.32
C GLY A 87 10.88 -5.47 -20.65
N HIS A 88 11.32 -4.94 -21.81
CA HIS A 88 11.03 -5.54 -23.14
C HIS A 88 11.50 -6.99 -23.28
N THR A 89 12.48 -7.42 -22.49
CA THR A 89 12.98 -8.81 -22.48
C THR A 89 12.05 -9.79 -21.76
N LEU A 90 11.02 -9.28 -21.04
CA LEU A 90 10.04 -10.10 -20.31
C LEU A 90 9.03 -10.78 -21.25
N GLY A 91 8.77 -10.18 -22.41
CA GLY A 91 7.77 -10.66 -23.36
C GLY A 91 7.28 -9.57 -24.31
N SER A 92 6.10 -9.74 -24.87
CA SER A 92 5.60 -8.88 -25.95
C SER A 92 4.91 -7.59 -25.50
N ALA A 93 4.48 -7.50 -24.24
CA ALA A 93 3.74 -6.31 -23.75
C ALA A 93 3.88 -6.13 -22.23
N GLN A 94 4.25 -4.93 -21.81
CA GLN A 94 4.48 -4.56 -20.39
C GLN A 94 3.70 -3.32 -20.04
N GLU A 95 3.25 -3.24 -18.75
CA GLU A 95 2.58 -2.09 -18.16
C GLU A 95 2.77 -2.06 -16.63
N GLY A 96 2.05 -1.20 -15.92
CA GLY A 96 1.93 -1.22 -14.47
C GLY A 96 3.24 -1.02 -13.72
N ALA A 97 4.17 -0.24 -14.28
CA ALA A 97 5.46 -0.01 -13.65
C ALA A 97 5.28 0.63 -12.27
N ASN A 98 5.88 0.03 -11.24
CA ASN A 98 5.85 0.54 -9.87
C ASN A 98 7.22 0.43 -9.23
N GLY A 99 7.92 1.55 -9.14
CA GLY A 99 9.28 1.64 -8.63
C GLY A 99 9.36 2.06 -7.17
N PHE A 100 10.39 1.59 -6.47
CA PHE A 100 10.68 1.98 -5.09
C PHE A 100 12.18 1.94 -4.79
N LYS A 101 12.58 2.69 -3.77
CA LYS A 101 13.94 2.70 -3.24
C LYS A 101 14.03 1.82 -2.01
N VAL A 102 15.11 1.06 -1.87
CA VAL A 102 15.42 0.36 -0.63
C VAL A 102 15.82 1.37 0.45
N ASN A 103 15.23 1.25 1.63
CA ASN A 103 15.53 2.15 2.74
C ASN A 103 17.00 2.02 3.17
N GLY A 104 17.70 3.15 3.20
CA GLY A 104 19.10 3.20 3.62
C GLY A 104 20.13 2.80 2.55
N GLU A 105 19.71 2.41 1.34
CA GLU A 105 20.61 1.93 0.29
C GLU A 105 20.51 2.77 -0.99
N ASN A 106 21.54 2.71 -1.83
CA ASN A 106 21.50 3.18 -3.21
C ASN A 106 21.07 2.03 -4.14
N LYS A 107 19.87 1.50 -3.87
CA LYS A 107 19.29 0.39 -4.60
C LYS A 107 17.81 0.67 -4.85
N TRP A 108 17.39 0.44 -6.07
CA TRP A 108 16.00 0.60 -6.49
C TRP A 108 15.49 -0.69 -7.11
N TYR A 109 14.22 -0.95 -6.91
CA TYR A 109 13.51 -2.01 -7.59
C TYR A 109 12.27 -1.43 -8.29
N MET A 110 11.82 -2.13 -9.32
CA MET A 110 10.61 -1.79 -10.06
C MET A 110 9.87 -3.07 -10.41
N PHE A 111 8.60 -3.13 -10.06
CA PHE A 111 7.71 -4.13 -10.62
C PHE A 111 7.20 -3.67 -11.98
N VAL A 112 7.14 -4.61 -12.92
CA VAL A 112 6.58 -4.40 -14.26
C VAL A 112 5.68 -5.58 -14.58
N ASP A 113 4.43 -5.31 -14.95
CA ASP A 113 3.46 -6.33 -15.36
C ASP A 113 3.71 -6.73 -16.82
N ASN A 114 4.00 -8.00 -17.03
CA ASN A 114 4.01 -8.61 -18.36
C ASN A 114 2.64 -9.25 -18.61
N TYR A 115 1.83 -8.63 -19.47
CA TYR A 115 0.50 -9.11 -19.83
C TYR A 115 0.43 -9.74 -21.23
N GLY A 116 1.55 -9.76 -21.95
CA GLY A 116 1.69 -10.37 -23.26
C GLY A 116 2.26 -11.78 -23.22
N SER A 117 2.94 -12.19 -24.29
CA SER A 117 3.71 -13.43 -24.32
C SER A 117 4.82 -13.39 -23.27
N VAL A 118 5.17 -14.55 -22.70
CA VAL A 118 6.16 -14.67 -21.64
C VAL A 118 7.47 -15.20 -22.24
N ALA A 119 8.55 -14.44 -22.08
CA ALA A 119 9.89 -14.87 -22.48
C ALA A 119 10.45 -15.92 -21.48
N SER A 120 11.46 -16.67 -21.92
CA SER A 120 12.16 -17.63 -21.04
C SER A 120 12.76 -16.93 -19.81
N GLY A 121 12.48 -17.44 -18.62
CA GLY A 121 12.95 -16.87 -17.34
C GLY A 121 12.12 -15.71 -16.80
N ALA A 122 11.05 -15.31 -17.51
CA ALA A 122 10.07 -14.34 -17.05
C ALA A 122 8.77 -15.04 -16.58
N ARG A 123 7.82 -14.25 -16.05
CA ARG A 123 6.49 -14.72 -15.63
C ARG A 123 5.40 -13.83 -16.21
N TYR A 124 4.18 -14.35 -16.27
CA TYR A 124 2.98 -13.56 -16.47
C TYR A 124 2.66 -12.77 -15.19
N GLY A 125 2.26 -11.51 -15.34
CA GLY A 125 2.09 -10.62 -14.21
C GLY A 125 3.38 -9.88 -13.83
N TYR A 126 3.54 -9.51 -12.57
CA TYR A 126 4.69 -8.75 -12.10
C TYR A 126 6.01 -9.51 -12.21
N ASN A 127 6.96 -8.85 -12.81
CA ASN A 127 8.37 -9.19 -12.83
C ASN A 127 9.16 -8.08 -12.13
N LEU A 128 10.27 -8.43 -11.49
CA LEU A 128 11.10 -7.49 -10.75
C LEU A 128 12.31 -7.05 -11.58
N LEU A 129 12.53 -5.75 -11.61
CA LEU A 129 13.71 -5.11 -12.17
C LEU A 129 14.49 -4.43 -11.05
N GLU A 130 15.79 -4.27 -11.24
CA GLU A 130 16.67 -3.58 -10.31
C GLU A 130 17.49 -2.47 -10.98
N ALA A 131 17.93 -1.51 -10.16
CA ALA A 131 18.87 -0.48 -10.56
C ALA A 131 19.74 -0.06 -9.35
N ASP A 132 21.03 0.10 -9.58
CA ASP A 132 21.99 0.60 -8.57
C ASP A 132 22.24 2.11 -8.70
N ASN A 133 21.92 2.68 -9.85
CA ASN A 133 22.05 4.10 -10.14
C ASN A 133 21.04 4.53 -11.20
N LEU A 134 20.01 5.27 -10.80
CA LEU A 134 18.99 5.78 -11.72
C LEU A 134 19.53 6.81 -12.74
N ASP A 135 20.71 7.37 -12.51
CA ASP A 135 21.35 8.32 -13.42
C ASP A 135 22.19 7.67 -14.51
N SER A 136 22.42 6.35 -14.44
CA SER A 136 23.10 5.64 -15.52
C SER A 136 22.23 5.58 -16.76
N GLU A 137 22.85 5.35 -17.90
CA GLU A 137 22.14 5.05 -19.13
C GLU A 137 21.46 3.67 -19.03
N ASN A 138 20.16 3.61 -19.32
CA ASN A 138 19.34 2.39 -19.18
C ASN A 138 19.51 1.69 -17.81
N PRO A 139 19.14 2.33 -16.70
CA PRO A 139 19.47 1.87 -15.36
C PRO A 139 18.77 0.55 -14.97
N TRP A 140 17.65 0.21 -15.58
CA TRP A 140 16.83 -0.94 -15.17
C TRP A 140 17.26 -2.23 -15.88
N SER A 141 17.56 -3.24 -15.08
CA SER A 141 17.81 -4.61 -15.53
C SER A 141 16.80 -5.59 -14.94
N VAL A 142 16.39 -6.57 -15.73
CA VAL A 142 15.43 -7.61 -15.30
C VAL A 142 16.12 -8.63 -14.42
N LEU A 143 15.55 -8.92 -13.26
CA LEU A 143 15.90 -10.05 -12.42
C LEU A 143 15.26 -11.34 -12.95
N LYS A 144 15.95 -12.47 -12.80
CA LYS A 144 15.36 -13.76 -13.13
C LYS A 144 14.25 -14.09 -12.13
N ALA A 145 13.22 -14.78 -12.62
CA ALA A 145 12.06 -15.14 -11.79
C ALA A 145 12.43 -16.02 -10.56
N ASP A 146 13.57 -16.70 -10.62
CA ASP A 146 14.07 -17.54 -9.53
C ASP A 146 14.84 -16.77 -8.43
N ASP A 147 15.19 -15.50 -8.70
CA ASP A 147 15.96 -14.67 -7.77
C ASP A 147 15.06 -13.94 -6.75
N TYR A 148 13.73 -14.03 -6.88
CA TYR A 148 12.78 -13.40 -5.95
C TYR A 148 11.48 -14.20 -5.84
N PHE A 149 10.75 -13.96 -4.75
CA PHE A 149 9.44 -14.58 -4.54
C PHE A 149 8.30 -13.58 -4.75
N LEU A 150 7.36 -13.94 -5.61
CA LEU A 150 6.03 -13.35 -5.72
C LEU A 150 5.01 -14.46 -5.93
N THR A 151 3.82 -14.29 -5.38
CA THR A 151 2.70 -15.18 -5.67
C THR A 151 2.36 -15.17 -7.16
N ALA A 152 1.86 -16.28 -7.67
CA ALA A 152 1.46 -16.38 -9.07
C ALA A 152 0.35 -15.34 -9.40
N ASN A 153 0.41 -14.80 -10.61
CA ASN A 153 -0.55 -13.83 -11.14
C ASN A 153 -0.65 -12.53 -10.34
N THR A 154 0.37 -12.17 -9.57
CA THR A 154 0.44 -10.83 -8.94
C THR A 154 0.51 -9.77 -10.01
N LYS A 155 -0.39 -8.80 -9.93
CA LYS A 155 -0.51 -7.67 -10.85
C LYS A 155 -0.76 -6.38 -10.07
N HIS A 156 -0.42 -5.28 -10.67
CA HIS A 156 -0.68 -3.90 -10.27
C HIS A 156 -0.82 -3.69 -8.75
N GLY A 157 0.28 -3.38 -8.10
CA GLY A 157 0.33 -3.08 -6.67
C GLY A 157 0.91 -1.69 -6.39
N GLY A 158 0.81 -1.27 -5.15
CA GLY A 158 1.49 -0.08 -4.61
C GLY A 158 2.54 -0.49 -3.59
N ILE A 159 3.58 0.34 -3.45
CA ILE A 159 4.62 0.15 -2.45
C ILE A 159 4.66 1.38 -1.57
N VAL A 160 4.62 1.16 -0.27
CA VAL A 160 4.69 2.22 0.74
C VAL A 160 5.85 1.93 1.67
N SER A 161 6.73 2.91 1.85
CA SER A 161 7.80 2.82 2.85
C SER A 161 7.22 2.96 4.24
N LEU A 162 7.53 2.00 5.12
CA LEU A 162 7.09 1.97 6.51
C LEU A 162 8.29 2.05 7.44
N THR A 163 8.10 2.69 8.58
CA THR A 163 9.00 2.48 9.72
C THR A 163 8.78 1.09 10.30
N LYS A 164 9.77 0.57 11.05
CA LYS A 164 9.63 -0.72 11.76
C LYS A 164 8.38 -0.73 12.66
N ALA A 165 8.12 0.36 13.37
CA ALA A 165 6.95 0.47 14.24
C ALA A 165 5.61 0.42 13.48
N GLN A 166 5.52 1.08 12.31
CA GLN A 166 4.34 1.00 11.45
C GLN A 166 4.14 -0.40 10.87
N TYR A 167 5.23 -1.02 10.41
CA TYR A 167 5.18 -2.40 9.93
C TYR A 167 4.70 -3.37 11.02
N ASP A 168 5.27 -3.28 12.24
CA ASP A 168 4.86 -4.11 13.37
C ASP A 168 3.40 -3.87 13.76
N ALA A 169 2.95 -2.61 13.74
CA ALA A 169 1.56 -2.27 14.03
C ALA A 169 0.58 -2.88 13.00
N ILE A 170 0.90 -2.82 11.71
CA ILE A 170 0.10 -3.45 10.66
C ILE A 170 0.07 -4.97 10.84
N ARG A 171 1.24 -5.59 11.07
CA ARG A 171 1.36 -7.02 11.31
C ARG A 171 0.56 -7.47 12.53
N ALA A 172 0.57 -6.68 13.61
CA ALA A 172 -0.18 -6.95 14.81
C ALA A 172 -1.69 -6.75 14.64
N ALA A 173 -2.10 -5.73 13.86
CA ALA A 173 -3.50 -5.39 13.67
C ALA A 173 -4.31 -6.53 13.04
N ASP A 174 -3.69 -7.30 12.12
CA ASP A 174 -4.37 -8.36 11.38
C ASP A 174 -3.90 -9.78 11.73
N ALA A 175 -2.91 -9.90 12.61
CA ALA A 175 -2.37 -11.20 12.99
C ALA A 175 -3.37 -12.02 13.79
N LYS A 176 -3.41 -13.33 13.56
CA LYS A 176 -4.24 -14.25 14.33
C LYS A 176 -3.81 -14.29 15.80
N ALA A 177 -4.78 -14.24 16.70
CA ALA A 177 -4.55 -14.49 18.11
C ALA A 177 -4.12 -15.96 18.35
N SER A 178 -3.21 -16.18 19.29
CA SER A 178 -2.94 -17.51 19.82
C SER A 178 -4.14 -18.00 20.67
N ASP A 179 -4.08 -19.21 21.18
CA ASP A 179 -5.03 -19.65 22.20
C ASP A 179 -4.85 -18.78 23.47
N ASN A 180 -5.92 -18.05 23.83
CA ASN A 180 -5.96 -17.12 24.96
C ASN A 180 -7.06 -17.52 25.95
N ALA A 181 -7.18 -18.81 26.25
CA ALA A 181 -8.25 -19.38 27.09
C ALA A 181 -8.41 -18.75 28.49
N ASP A 182 -7.37 -18.07 28.99
CA ASP A 182 -7.37 -17.49 30.35
C ASP A 182 -7.65 -15.96 30.37
N LEU A 183 -8.18 -15.39 29.29
CA LEU A 183 -8.56 -13.99 29.29
C LEU A 183 -9.70 -13.73 30.25
N LYS A 184 -9.55 -12.71 31.10
CA LYS A 184 -10.57 -12.29 32.09
C LYS A 184 -10.89 -10.82 31.91
N ALA A 185 -12.17 -10.50 32.06
CA ALA A 185 -12.65 -9.14 32.17
C ALA A 185 -12.98 -8.82 33.63
N GLU A 186 -13.05 -7.53 33.94
CA GLU A 186 -13.48 -7.06 35.28
C GLU A 186 -14.99 -7.23 35.42
N ASP A 187 -15.43 -7.44 36.69
CA ASP A 187 -16.84 -7.51 37.02
C ASP A 187 -17.51 -6.13 36.81
N VAL A 188 -18.75 -6.15 36.31
CA VAL A 188 -19.55 -4.95 36.12
C VAL A 188 -20.87 -5.04 36.85
N THR A 189 -21.39 -3.91 37.33
CA THR A 189 -22.68 -3.84 38.00
C THR A 189 -23.67 -3.09 37.13
N VAL A 190 -24.88 -3.65 37.00
CA VAL A 190 -26.00 -3.04 36.30
C VAL A 190 -27.22 -2.96 37.21
N ASP A 191 -28.11 -2.01 36.95
CA ASP A 191 -29.33 -1.84 37.71
C ASP A 191 -30.39 -2.90 37.36
N LYS A 192 -31.28 -3.17 38.25
CA LYS A 192 -32.45 -4.03 38.00
C LYS A 192 -33.25 -3.47 36.83
N GLY A 193 -33.54 -4.33 35.86
CA GLY A 193 -34.33 -3.98 34.68
C GLY A 193 -33.50 -3.36 33.54
N SER A 194 -32.17 -3.35 33.64
CA SER A 194 -31.29 -2.92 32.54
C SER A 194 -31.54 -3.75 31.27
N ALA A 195 -31.52 -3.10 30.10
CA ALA A 195 -31.59 -3.78 28.82
C ALA A 195 -30.21 -4.38 28.45
N ASP A 196 -30.18 -5.39 27.56
CA ASP A 196 -28.93 -6.03 27.10
C ASP A 196 -27.91 -5.03 26.56
N MET A 197 -28.38 -3.99 25.87
CA MET A 197 -27.52 -2.91 25.36
C MET A 197 -26.85 -2.12 26.49
N ASP A 198 -27.54 -1.92 27.63
CA ASP A 198 -26.98 -1.22 28.79
C ASP A 198 -25.94 -2.09 29.51
N ILE A 199 -26.13 -3.41 29.51
CA ILE A 199 -25.18 -4.38 30.05
C ILE A 199 -23.91 -4.38 29.19
N THR A 200 -24.06 -4.57 27.89
CA THR A 200 -22.92 -4.63 26.98
C THR A 200 -22.15 -3.31 26.92
N ALA A 201 -22.80 -2.17 27.12
CA ALA A 201 -22.12 -0.86 27.16
C ALA A 201 -21.14 -0.72 28.33
N LYS A 202 -21.36 -1.46 29.45
CA LYS A 202 -20.48 -1.46 30.64
C LYS A 202 -19.35 -2.48 30.54
N LEU A 203 -19.47 -3.48 29.67
CA LEU A 203 -18.42 -4.50 29.45
C LEU A 203 -17.28 -3.95 28.59
N PRO A 204 -16.05 -4.48 28.74
CA PRO A 204 -14.92 -4.06 27.97
C PRO A 204 -15.19 -4.27 26.46
N LYS A 205 -15.00 -3.22 25.66
CA LYS A 205 -15.17 -3.30 24.18
C LYS A 205 -14.03 -4.02 23.50
N THR A 206 -12.87 -4.03 24.14
CA THR A 206 -11.65 -4.65 23.58
C THR A 206 -10.96 -5.47 24.66
N GLN A 207 -10.25 -6.51 24.23
CA GLN A 207 -9.41 -7.34 25.08
C GLN A 207 -8.00 -7.42 24.49
N GLN A 208 -6.99 -7.43 25.37
CA GLN A 208 -5.60 -7.66 24.96
C GLN A 208 -5.39 -9.15 24.74
N VAL A 209 -4.96 -9.51 23.52
CA VAL A 209 -4.67 -10.90 23.15
C VAL A 209 -3.21 -11.05 22.80
N THR A 210 -2.64 -12.25 23.03
CA THR A 210 -1.32 -12.63 22.53
C THR A 210 -1.46 -13.09 21.08
N LEU A 211 -0.48 -12.72 20.24
CA LEU A 211 -0.48 -13.05 18.82
C LEU A 211 0.29 -14.34 18.52
N ALA A 212 -0.27 -15.18 17.66
CA ALA A 212 0.33 -16.48 17.30
C ALA A 212 1.65 -16.34 16.52
N ASN A 213 1.83 -15.21 15.81
CA ASN A 213 3.02 -14.93 15.00
C ASN A 213 4.24 -14.43 15.79
N GLY A 214 4.13 -14.29 17.13
CA GLY A 214 5.21 -13.82 17.99
C GLY A 214 5.45 -12.30 18.01
N TYR A 215 4.60 -11.49 17.38
CA TYR A 215 4.68 -10.02 17.44
C TYR A 215 4.18 -9.41 18.75
N GLY A 216 3.94 -10.24 19.78
CA GLY A 216 3.54 -9.77 21.10
C GLY A 216 2.03 -9.79 21.28
N THR A 217 1.42 -8.67 21.61
CA THR A 217 0.01 -8.56 21.92
C THR A 217 -0.68 -7.49 21.09
N ALA A 218 -2.00 -7.63 20.89
CA ALA A 218 -2.85 -6.62 20.25
C ALA A 218 -4.20 -6.49 20.98
N LYS A 219 -4.85 -5.33 20.80
CA LYS A 219 -6.26 -5.17 21.23
C LYS A 219 -7.17 -5.75 20.16
N ARG A 220 -8.15 -6.55 20.58
CA ARG A 220 -9.18 -7.12 19.72
C ARG A 220 -10.56 -6.76 20.24
N ASP A 221 -11.49 -6.50 19.34
CA ASP A 221 -12.88 -6.24 19.69
C ASP A 221 -13.51 -7.49 20.31
N VAL A 222 -14.41 -7.28 21.30
CA VAL A 222 -15.09 -8.37 22.00
C VAL A 222 -16.58 -8.28 21.75
N MET A 223 -17.18 -9.40 21.32
CA MET A 223 -18.62 -9.60 21.31
C MET A 223 -19.05 -10.32 22.58
N TRP A 224 -19.99 -9.75 23.31
CA TRP A 224 -20.50 -10.29 24.59
C TRP A 224 -21.85 -10.98 24.37
N ASP A 225 -21.96 -12.20 24.86
CA ASP A 225 -23.25 -12.90 25.02
C ASP A 225 -23.80 -12.65 26.41
N VAL A 226 -24.87 -11.85 26.50
CA VAL A 226 -25.56 -11.49 27.73
C VAL A 226 -26.96 -12.14 27.80
N SER A 227 -27.28 -13.06 26.92
CA SER A 227 -28.61 -13.68 26.81
C SER A 227 -29.05 -14.45 28.06
N ASN A 228 -28.12 -14.83 28.92
CA ASN A 228 -28.38 -15.55 30.16
C ASN A 228 -28.62 -14.63 31.37
N VAL A 229 -28.57 -13.30 31.19
CA VAL A 229 -28.72 -12.33 32.30
C VAL A 229 -30.19 -11.99 32.50
N ASP A 230 -30.77 -12.39 33.65
CA ASP A 230 -32.12 -12.01 34.04
C ASP A 230 -32.10 -10.79 34.97
N THR A 231 -32.12 -9.59 34.41
CA THR A 231 -32.08 -8.33 35.15
C THR A 231 -33.32 -8.08 36.03
N SER A 232 -34.39 -8.87 35.89
CA SER A 232 -35.54 -8.78 36.77
C SER A 232 -35.26 -9.31 38.19
N LYS A 233 -34.19 -10.10 38.35
CA LYS A 233 -33.77 -10.74 39.62
C LYS A 233 -32.37 -10.27 40.02
N PRO A 234 -32.19 -9.88 41.29
CA PRO A 234 -30.84 -9.66 41.79
C PRO A 234 -30.03 -10.96 41.79
N GLY A 235 -28.77 -10.89 41.42
CA GLY A 235 -27.89 -12.06 41.41
C GLY A 235 -26.59 -11.75 40.69
N GLU A 236 -25.69 -12.73 40.70
CA GLU A 236 -24.45 -12.72 39.90
C GLU A 236 -24.65 -13.58 38.66
N TYR A 237 -24.25 -13.07 37.52
CA TYR A 237 -24.37 -13.74 36.25
C TYR A 237 -23.01 -13.77 35.58
N THR A 238 -22.61 -14.91 35.06
CA THR A 238 -21.40 -15.03 34.26
C THR A 238 -21.76 -14.87 32.78
N VAL A 239 -21.14 -13.92 32.11
CA VAL A 239 -21.30 -13.67 30.66
C VAL A 239 -20.02 -14.06 29.91
N THR A 240 -20.18 -14.49 28.66
CA THR A 240 -19.07 -14.91 27.83
C THR A 240 -18.81 -13.86 26.75
N GLY A 241 -17.56 -13.42 26.62
CA GLY A 241 -17.09 -12.56 25.54
C GLY A 241 -16.24 -13.36 24.57
N THR A 242 -16.44 -13.13 23.28
CA THR A 242 -15.60 -13.69 22.21
C THR A 242 -14.78 -12.56 21.61
N ALA A 243 -13.47 -12.62 21.75
CA ALA A 243 -12.56 -11.68 21.11
C ALA A 243 -12.35 -12.05 19.64
N ASP A 244 -12.19 -11.06 18.78
CA ASP A 244 -11.85 -11.26 17.37
C ASP A 244 -10.51 -12.01 17.25
N ALA A 245 -10.51 -13.11 16.51
CA ALA A 245 -9.34 -13.95 16.32
C ALA A 245 -8.27 -13.31 15.41
N GLY A 246 -8.65 -12.31 14.59
CA GLY A 246 -7.76 -11.78 13.55
C GLY A 246 -7.60 -12.72 12.36
N SER A 247 -6.62 -12.46 11.52
CA SER A 247 -6.37 -13.16 10.25
C SER A 247 -5.06 -13.96 10.28
N GLU A 248 -5.00 -15.02 9.47
CA GLU A 248 -3.76 -15.81 9.23
C GLU A 248 -2.92 -15.26 8.06
N ILE A 249 -3.36 -14.20 7.37
CA ILE A 249 -2.77 -13.73 6.11
C ILE A 249 -1.40 -13.05 6.30
N LEU A 250 -1.01 -12.71 7.51
CA LEU A 250 0.26 -12.01 7.80
C LEU A 250 1.34 -12.92 8.35
#